data_b460c12d9d859e1d4630e2e23e6d0dcc
#
_entry.id   b460c12d9d859e1d4630e2e23e6d0dcc
#
_cell.length_a   1.000
_cell.length_b   1.000
_cell.length_c   1.000
_cell.angle_alpha   90.00
_cell.angle_beta   90.00
_cell.angle_gamma   90.00
#
_symmetry.space_group_name_H-M   'P 1'
#
loop_
_entity.id
_entity.type
_entity.pdbx_description
1 polymer ?
#
loop_
_entity_poly.entity_id
_entity_poly.type
_entity_poly.pdbx_seq_one_letter_code
_entity_poly.pdbx_strand_id
1 'polypeptide(L)'
;MWVLPWRCQGQEKGVGMTLAQVISAIEAVASQQPPVSTIVRHDVFRINSLPSLKYGVFAWLQNQHSGRVASGMMTYSFTFFYVDLLTEDGGNRIDVQSAGCEVMRNLLASLDAMDIAVDSYTIQPFNQRFTDECAGVFCNVSVSVLAEGMCAEAHPNKEVLTY
;
A
#
# COMPACT_ATOMS: atom_id res chain seq x y z
N MET A 1 9.21 -10.89 46.11
CA MET A 1 8.86 -11.37 44.78
C MET A 1 9.37 -10.34 43.77
N TRP A 2 10.51 -10.67 43.15
CA TRP A 2 11.21 -9.76 42.24
C TRP A 2 10.60 -9.89 40.83
N VAL A 3 9.93 -8.89 40.38
CA VAL A 3 9.50 -8.79 38.99
C VAL A 3 10.72 -8.37 38.17
N LEU A 4 11.30 -9.31 37.44
CA LEU A 4 12.38 -9.02 36.49
C LEU A 4 11.81 -8.13 35.38
N PRO A 5 12.47 -7.02 35.07
CA PRO A 5 12.08 -6.24 33.91
C PRO A 5 12.35 -7.06 32.64
N TRP A 6 11.35 -7.22 31.81
CA TRP A 6 11.48 -7.84 30.50
C TRP A 6 12.52 -7.05 29.69
N ARG A 7 13.75 -7.57 29.67
CA ARG A 7 14.76 -7.07 28.72
C ARG A 7 14.41 -7.63 27.35
N CYS A 8 14.18 -6.74 26.39
CA CYS A 8 14.31 -7.07 24.98
C CYS A 8 15.78 -7.44 24.72
N GLN A 9 16.13 -8.71 24.91
CA GLN A 9 17.48 -9.20 24.65
C GLN A 9 17.64 -9.41 23.14
N GLY A 10 18.50 -8.60 22.53
CA GLY A 10 19.34 -9.03 21.43
C GLY A 10 18.67 -9.21 20.06
N GLN A 11 17.72 -8.39 19.68
CA GLN A 11 17.46 -8.18 18.25
C GLN A 11 18.27 -6.96 17.81
N GLU A 12 19.18 -7.18 16.85
CA GLU A 12 19.70 -6.09 16.04
C GLU A 12 18.51 -5.28 15.59
N LYS A 13 18.55 -3.96 15.84
CA LYS A 13 17.47 -3.04 15.49
C LYS A 13 17.33 -3.03 13.96
N GLY A 14 16.53 -3.93 13.42
CA GLY A 14 15.93 -3.72 12.13
C GLY A 14 15.17 -2.40 12.21
N VAL A 15 15.41 -1.50 11.30
CA VAL A 15 14.73 -0.20 11.27
C VAL A 15 13.25 -0.50 11.06
N GLY A 16 12.44 -0.36 12.12
CA GLY A 16 11.00 -0.53 12.03
C GLY A 16 10.39 0.53 11.13
N MET A 17 9.29 0.20 10.45
CA MET A 17 8.57 1.13 9.59
C MET A 17 7.19 1.43 10.16
N THR A 18 6.82 2.72 10.10
CA THR A 18 5.45 3.17 10.36
C THR A 18 4.58 3.00 9.13
N LEU A 19 3.25 2.99 9.31
CA LEU A 19 2.29 2.99 8.20
C LEU A 19 2.55 4.16 7.22
N ALA A 20 2.85 5.35 7.74
CA ALA A 20 3.14 6.51 6.89
C ALA A 20 4.38 6.30 6.00
N GLN A 21 5.41 5.64 6.53
CA GLN A 21 6.61 5.31 5.76
C GLN A 21 6.31 4.25 4.69
N VAL A 22 5.49 3.25 5.02
CA VAL A 22 5.04 2.23 4.04
C VAL A 22 4.26 2.90 2.90
N ILE A 23 3.32 3.79 3.22
CA ILE A 23 2.54 4.53 2.21
C ILE A 23 3.46 5.42 1.36
N SER A 24 4.41 6.12 1.97
CA SER A 24 5.37 6.94 1.24
C SER A 24 6.23 6.12 0.29
N ALA A 25 6.64 4.92 0.69
CA ALA A 25 7.37 4.00 -0.17
C ALA A 25 6.52 3.52 -1.36
N ILE A 26 5.26 3.15 -1.10
CA ILE A 26 4.30 2.75 -2.15
C ILE A 26 4.17 3.86 -3.20
N GLU A 27 3.91 5.09 -2.77
CA GLU A 27 3.73 6.22 -3.68
C GLU A 27 5.02 6.59 -4.43
N ALA A 28 6.16 6.55 -3.75
CA ALA A 28 7.45 6.82 -4.39
C ALA A 28 7.77 5.80 -5.50
N VAL A 29 7.55 4.51 -5.24
CA VAL A 29 7.77 3.45 -6.24
C VAL A 29 6.75 3.55 -7.37
N ALA A 30 5.48 3.79 -7.06
CA ALA A 30 4.43 3.96 -8.06
C ALA A 30 4.73 5.14 -9.01
N SER A 31 5.21 6.27 -8.48
CA SER A 31 5.56 7.45 -9.26
C SER A 31 6.72 7.23 -10.23
N GLN A 32 7.56 6.23 -9.98
CA GLN A 32 8.68 5.87 -10.85
C GLN A 32 8.28 4.95 -12.01
N GLN A 33 7.08 4.39 -11.98
CA GLN A 33 6.60 3.51 -13.03
C GLN A 33 6.24 4.35 -14.28
N PRO A 34 6.81 4.06 -15.47
CA PRO A 34 6.59 4.89 -16.67
C PRO A 34 5.12 5.08 -17.05
N PRO A 35 4.23 4.08 -16.94
CA PRO A 35 2.81 4.26 -17.28
C PRO A 35 2.03 5.13 -16.28
N VAL A 36 2.57 5.36 -15.07
CA VAL A 36 1.86 6.12 -14.02
C VAL A 36 2.10 7.61 -14.19
N SER A 37 1.03 8.35 -14.40
CA SER A 37 1.06 9.82 -14.55
C SER A 37 0.42 10.54 -13.36
N THR A 38 -0.52 9.89 -12.67
CA THR A 38 -1.25 10.48 -11.54
C THR A 38 -1.41 9.46 -10.43
N ILE A 39 -1.25 9.90 -9.19
CA ILE A 39 -1.52 9.09 -7.99
C ILE A 39 -2.74 9.66 -7.28
N VAL A 40 -3.73 8.79 -6.99
CA VAL A 40 -4.96 9.12 -6.26
C VAL A 40 -4.99 8.34 -4.95
N ARG A 41 -5.20 9.08 -3.86
CA ARG A 41 -5.24 8.53 -2.51
C ARG A 41 -6.66 8.24 -2.06
N HIS A 42 -6.83 7.12 -1.37
CA HIS A 42 -8.00 6.75 -0.57
C HIS A 42 -9.28 6.41 -1.32
N ASP A 43 -9.44 6.76 -2.60
CA ASP A 43 -10.68 6.48 -3.31
C ASP A 43 -10.51 6.53 -4.83
N VAL A 44 -10.60 5.36 -5.46
CA VAL A 44 -10.55 5.25 -6.91
C VAL A 44 -11.71 5.97 -7.60
N PHE A 45 -12.86 6.07 -6.94
CA PHE A 45 -14.05 6.74 -7.51
C PHE A 45 -13.91 8.27 -7.60
N ARG A 46 -12.95 8.86 -6.88
CA ARG A 46 -12.59 10.28 -7.04
C ARG A 46 -12.06 10.62 -8.43
N ILE A 47 -11.65 9.62 -9.20
CA ILE A 47 -11.25 9.80 -10.61
C ILE A 47 -12.33 10.55 -11.40
N ASN A 48 -13.61 10.24 -11.15
CA ASN A 48 -14.72 10.90 -11.81
C ASN A 48 -14.90 12.39 -11.48
N SER A 49 -14.35 12.83 -10.36
CA SER A 49 -14.55 14.19 -9.84
C SER A 49 -13.32 15.09 -9.99
N LEU A 50 -12.20 14.56 -10.47
CA LEU A 50 -10.97 15.32 -10.64
C LEU A 50 -10.97 16.04 -11.99
N PRO A 51 -10.92 17.38 -12.02
CA PRO A 51 -10.81 18.13 -13.27
C PRO A 51 -9.42 17.91 -13.88
N SER A 52 -9.36 17.74 -15.20
CA SER A 52 -8.13 17.63 -15.96
C SER A 52 -7.20 16.47 -15.52
N LEU A 53 -7.79 15.32 -15.22
CA LEU A 53 -7.06 14.12 -14.83
C LEU A 53 -6.16 13.65 -15.98
N LYS A 54 -4.89 13.48 -15.69
CA LYS A 54 -3.94 12.84 -16.60
C LYS A 54 -3.97 11.33 -16.36
N TYR A 55 -4.43 10.58 -17.36
CA TYR A 55 -4.55 9.13 -17.28
C TYR A 55 -3.20 8.42 -17.26
N GLY A 56 -3.24 7.13 -16.94
CA GLY A 56 -2.21 6.38 -16.30
C GLY A 56 -2.30 6.60 -14.79
N VAL A 57 -3.46 6.28 -14.22
CA VAL A 57 -3.75 6.57 -12.81
C VAL A 57 -3.40 5.37 -11.96
N PHE A 58 -2.57 5.59 -10.95
CA PHE A 58 -2.41 4.67 -9.84
C PHE A 58 -3.22 5.18 -8.65
N ALA A 59 -4.06 4.33 -8.07
CA ALA A 59 -4.82 4.64 -6.87
C ALA A 59 -4.64 3.55 -5.82
N TRP A 60 -4.79 3.89 -4.55
CA TRP A 60 -4.69 2.93 -3.46
C TRP A 60 -5.71 3.20 -2.36
N LEU A 61 -6.16 2.10 -1.75
CA LEU A 61 -7.04 2.08 -0.57
C LEU A 61 -6.37 1.29 0.54
N GLN A 62 -6.56 1.74 1.77
CA GLN A 62 -6.27 0.93 2.95
C GLN A 62 -7.46 0.03 3.25
N ASN A 63 -7.20 -1.25 3.54
CA ASN A 63 -8.25 -2.20 3.92
C ASN A 63 -8.17 -2.52 5.41
N GLN A 64 -7.23 -3.38 5.79
CA GLN A 64 -7.13 -3.91 7.14
C GLN A 64 -5.69 -3.85 7.65
N HIS A 65 -5.54 -3.68 8.95
CA HIS A 65 -4.27 -3.78 9.63
C HIS A 65 -4.35 -4.88 10.68
N SER A 66 -3.30 -5.68 10.78
CA SER A 66 -3.15 -6.71 11.79
C SER A 66 -1.70 -6.78 12.24
N GLY A 67 -1.46 -7.42 13.38
CA GLY A 67 -0.11 -7.55 13.87
C GLY A 67 0.01 -8.60 14.96
N ARG A 68 1.24 -8.97 15.27
CA ARG A 68 1.58 -9.83 16.40
C ARG A 68 2.54 -9.11 17.33
N VAL A 69 2.11 -8.85 18.54
CA VAL A 69 2.93 -8.19 19.56
C VAL A 69 4.23 -8.96 19.83
N ALA A 70 4.15 -10.30 19.88
CA ALA A 70 5.32 -11.15 20.18
C ALA A 70 6.43 -11.06 19.11
N SER A 71 6.08 -10.87 17.85
CA SER A 71 7.06 -10.78 16.75
C SER A 71 7.42 -9.35 16.35
N GLY A 72 6.68 -8.37 16.85
CA GLY A 72 6.83 -6.97 16.40
C GLY A 72 6.44 -6.71 14.95
N MET A 73 5.75 -7.65 14.30
CA MET A 73 5.34 -7.53 12.90
C MET A 73 3.97 -6.88 12.79
N MET A 74 3.85 -5.97 11.83
CA MET A 74 2.58 -5.40 11.39
C MET A 74 2.32 -5.78 9.94
N THR A 75 1.10 -6.19 9.65
CA THR A 75 0.62 -6.50 8.31
C THR A 75 -0.41 -5.46 7.90
N TYR A 76 -0.17 -4.82 6.77
CA TYR A 76 -1.06 -3.84 6.18
C TYR A 76 -1.63 -4.39 4.89
N SER A 77 -2.95 -4.36 4.75
CA SER A 77 -3.63 -4.79 3.54
C SER A 77 -4.11 -3.57 2.75
N PHE A 78 -3.82 -3.59 1.46
CA PHE A 78 -4.19 -2.53 0.52
C PHE A 78 -4.91 -3.11 -0.68
N THR A 79 -5.66 -2.26 -1.37
CA THR A 79 -6.08 -2.49 -2.74
C THR A 79 -5.46 -1.41 -3.62
N PHE A 80 -4.66 -1.82 -4.58
CA PHE A 80 -4.07 -0.94 -5.58
C PHE A 80 -4.87 -1.01 -6.87
N PHE A 81 -4.95 0.10 -7.57
CA PHE A 81 -5.63 0.22 -8.87
C PHE A 81 -4.67 0.84 -9.88
N TYR A 82 -4.70 0.31 -11.10
CA TYR A 82 -4.17 1.00 -12.26
C TYR A 82 -5.29 1.17 -13.28
N VAL A 83 -5.49 2.40 -13.72
CA VAL A 83 -6.60 2.79 -14.61
C VAL A 83 -6.06 3.64 -15.75
N ASP A 84 -6.46 3.30 -16.96
CA ASP A 84 -6.12 4.08 -18.16
C ASP A 84 -7.29 4.14 -19.14
N LEU A 85 -7.23 5.10 -20.06
CA LEU A 85 -8.26 5.31 -21.06
C LEU A 85 -8.29 4.21 -22.11
N LEU A 86 -9.49 3.83 -22.50
CA LEU A 86 -9.71 3.03 -23.71
C LEU A 86 -9.79 3.91 -24.95
N THR A 87 -9.34 3.37 -26.07
CA THR A 87 -9.67 3.92 -27.40
C THR A 87 -11.17 3.78 -27.67
N GLU A 88 -11.72 4.58 -28.59
CA GLU A 88 -13.16 4.60 -28.91
C GLU A 88 -13.73 3.21 -29.25
N ASP A 89 -12.92 2.36 -29.89
CA ASP A 89 -13.26 0.98 -30.23
C ASP A 89 -12.96 -0.04 -29.10
N GLY A 90 -12.33 0.41 -28.00
CA GLY A 90 -11.88 -0.45 -26.91
C GLY A 90 -10.76 -1.44 -27.27
N GLY A 91 -10.11 -1.25 -28.43
CA GLY A 91 -9.11 -2.17 -28.97
C GLY A 91 -7.84 -2.28 -28.15
N ASN A 92 -7.52 -1.26 -27.35
CA ASN A 92 -6.33 -1.23 -26.47
C ASN A 92 -6.55 -1.83 -25.08
N ARG A 93 -7.68 -2.47 -24.81
CA ARG A 93 -8.03 -2.99 -23.47
C ARG A 93 -6.97 -3.94 -22.90
N ILE A 94 -6.52 -4.89 -23.71
CA ILE A 94 -5.51 -5.87 -23.29
C ILE A 94 -4.17 -5.18 -23.02
N ASP A 95 -3.81 -4.19 -23.82
CA ASP A 95 -2.57 -3.43 -23.64
C ASP A 95 -2.60 -2.64 -22.33
N VAL A 96 -3.73 -2.01 -22.01
CA VAL A 96 -3.93 -1.30 -20.72
C VAL A 96 -3.85 -2.26 -19.55
N GLN A 97 -4.51 -3.40 -19.61
CA GLN A 97 -4.47 -4.41 -18.55
C GLN A 97 -3.08 -5.02 -18.40
N SER A 98 -2.37 -5.26 -19.50
CA SER A 98 -0.98 -5.74 -19.49
C SER A 98 -0.05 -4.73 -18.82
N ALA A 99 -0.14 -3.46 -19.20
CA ALA A 99 0.63 -2.39 -18.57
C ALA A 99 0.35 -2.31 -17.06
N GLY A 100 -0.92 -2.43 -16.67
CA GLY A 100 -1.33 -2.46 -15.27
C GLY A 100 -0.73 -3.64 -14.51
N CYS A 101 -0.72 -4.83 -15.09
CA CYS A 101 -0.06 -6.00 -14.48
C CYS A 101 1.44 -5.78 -14.29
N GLU A 102 2.13 -5.17 -15.26
CA GLU A 102 3.55 -4.85 -15.15
C GLU A 102 3.81 -3.82 -14.06
N VAL A 103 3.00 -2.76 -13.97
CA VAL A 103 3.09 -1.76 -12.90
C VAL A 103 2.96 -2.44 -11.54
N MET A 104 1.95 -3.30 -11.34
CA MET A 104 1.75 -4.00 -10.08
C MET A 104 2.93 -4.90 -9.72
N ARG A 105 3.40 -5.72 -10.67
CA ARG A 105 4.53 -6.62 -10.44
C ARG A 105 5.82 -5.87 -10.07
N ASN A 106 6.13 -4.81 -10.80
CA ASN A 106 7.33 -4.01 -10.56
C ASN A 106 7.25 -3.27 -9.22
N LEU A 107 6.08 -2.74 -8.89
CA LEU A 107 5.83 -2.09 -7.61
C LEU A 107 6.03 -3.07 -6.45
N LEU A 108 5.41 -4.25 -6.51
CA LEU A 108 5.52 -5.25 -5.45
C LEU A 108 6.95 -5.77 -5.28
N ALA A 109 7.66 -6.03 -6.38
CA ALA A 109 9.06 -6.44 -6.34
C ALA A 109 9.96 -5.35 -5.72
N SER A 110 9.69 -4.08 -6.02
CA SER A 110 10.43 -2.96 -5.44
C SER A 110 10.17 -2.79 -3.94
N LEU A 111 8.93 -2.98 -3.50
CA LEU A 111 8.58 -2.94 -2.07
C LEU A 111 9.27 -4.05 -1.30
N ASP A 112 9.27 -5.27 -1.83
CA ASP A 112 9.94 -6.42 -1.22
C ASP A 112 11.45 -6.17 -1.07
N ALA A 113 12.08 -5.55 -2.06
CA ALA A 113 13.48 -5.15 -2.02
C ALA A 113 13.79 -4.02 -1.00
N MET A 114 12.76 -3.34 -0.49
CA MET A 114 12.86 -2.27 0.52
C MET A 114 12.50 -2.75 1.93
N ASP A 115 12.59 -4.04 2.21
CA ASP A 115 12.20 -4.67 3.48
C ASP A 115 10.71 -4.50 3.84
N ILE A 116 9.86 -4.24 2.84
CA ILE A 116 8.41 -4.29 2.95
C ILE A 116 7.97 -5.62 2.35
N ALA A 117 7.95 -6.67 3.19
CA ALA A 117 7.69 -8.02 2.72
C ALA A 117 6.29 -8.15 2.11
N VAL A 118 6.21 -8.61 0.88
CA VAL A 118 4.95 -8.89 0.21
C VAL A 118 4.50 -10.31 0.56
N ASP A 119 3.49 -10.42 1.43
CA ASP A 119 3.01 -11.73 1.93
C ASP A 119 2.17 -12.47 0.87
N SER A 120 1.26 -11.73 0.24
CA SER A 120 0.36 -12.25 -0.78
C SER A 120 -0.19 -11.13 -1.64
N TYR A 121 -0.50 -11.46 -2.89
CA TYR A 121 -1.21 -10.54 -3.77
C TYR A 121 -2.05 -11.29 -4.81
N THR A 122 -3.09 -10.62 -5.31
CA THR A 122 -3.93 -11.10 -6.39
C THR A 122 -4.25 -9.94 -7.31
N ILE A 123 -3.96 -10.09 -8.60
CA ILE A 123 -4.24 -9.09 -9.63
C ILE A 123 -5.46 -9.55 -10.43
N GLN A 124 -6.44 -8.66 -10.58
CA GLN A 124 -7.66 -8.91 -11.34
C GLN A 124 -7.90 -7.78 -12.35
N PRO A 125 -8.22 -8.12 -13.60
CA PRO A 125 -8.60 -7.12 -14.60
C PRO A 125 -10.01 -6.60 -14.32
N PHE A 126 -10.26 -5.35 -14.68
CA PHE A 126 -11.60 -4.78 -14.67
C PHE A 126 -11.84 -3.92 -15.91
N ASN A 127 -13.12 -3.83 -16.26
CA ASN A 127 -13.62 -2.90 -17.27
C ASN A 127 -14.73 -2.11 -16.59
N GLN A 128 -14.48 -0.87 -16.25
CA GLN A 128 -15.44 -0.03 -15.59
C GLN A 128 -15.64 1.24 -16.41
N ARG A 129 -16.90 1.59 -16.60
CA ARG A 129 -17.26 2.89 -17.15
C ARG A 129 -17.25 3.90 -16.01
N PHE A 130 -16.24 4.72 -15.99
CA PHE A 130 -16.27 5.99 -15.31
C PHE A 130 -16.98 7.02 -16.21
N THR A 131 -16.85 8.31 -15.92
CA THR A 131 -17.28 9.36 -16.85
C THR A 131 -16.61 9.18 -18.21
N ASP A 132 -15.36 8.72 -18.22
CA ASP A 132 -14.61 8.26 -19.38
C ASP A 132 -14.57 6.73 -19.43
N GLU A 133 -14.49 6.15 -20.63
CA GLU A 133 -14.33 4.70 -20.78
C GLU A 133 -12.89 4.29 -20.41
N CYS A 134 -12.76 3.55 -19.35
CA CYS A 134 -11.48 3.10 -18.80
C CYS A 134 -11.43 1.59 -18.62
N ALA A 135 -10.24 1.06 -18.62
CA ALA A 135 -9.93 -0.29 -18.17
C ALA A 135 -8.73 -0.26 -17.24
N GLY A 136 -8.44 -1.36 -16.64
CA GLY A 136 -7.27 -1.49 -15.77
C GLY A 136 -7.23 -2.79 -15.03
N VAL A 137 -6.46 -2.77 -13.96
CA VAL A 137 -6.35 -3.87 -13.01
C VAL A 137 -6.45 -3.35 -11.59
N PHE A 138 -6.93 -4.19 -10.68
CA PHE A 138 -6.78 -3.96 -9.26
C PHE A 138 -6.01 -5.11 -8.61
N CYS A 139 -5.28 -4.78 -7.57
CA CYS A 139 -4.43 -5.72 -6.84
C CYS A 139 -4.75 -5.66 -5.36
N ASN A 140 -5.25 -6.76 -4.80
CA ASN A 140 -5.33 -6.91 -3.37
C ASN A 140 -3.99 -7.45 -2.87
N VAL A 141 -3.39 -6.75 -1.92
CA VAL A 141 -2.05 -7.06 -1.42
C VAL A 141 -1.98 -6.94 0.09
N SER A 142 -1.21 -7.82 0.71
CA SER A 142 -0.83 -7.74 2.11
C SER A 142 0.69 -7.62 2.19
N VAL A 143 1.16 -6.62 2.93
CA VAL A 143 2.57 -6.37 3.18
C VAL A 143 2.85 -6.38 4.67
N SER A 144 3.99 -6.93 5.05
CA SER A 144 4.42 -7.01 6.44
C SER A 144 5.73 -6.26 6.66
N VAL A 145 5.79 -5.54 7.77
CA VAL A 145 6.97 -4.80 8.21
C VAL A 145 7.19 -4.99 9.70
N LEU A 146 8.43 -4.80 10.16
CA LEU A 146 8.69 -4.61 11.57
C LEU A 146 8.08 -3.29 12.02
N ALA A 147 7.30 -3.29 13.10
CA ALA A 147 6.74 -2.08 13.65
C ALA A 147 7.80 -1.33 14.46
N GLU A 148 7.89 -0.02 14.24
CA GLU A 148 8.71 0.85 15.06
C GLU A 148 8.10 0.97 16.47
N GLY A 149 8.93 0.84 17.52
CA GLY A 149 8.53 1.17 18.89
C GLY A 149 7.70 0.11 19.62
N MET A 150 7.70 -1.14 19.19
CA MET A 150 7.00 -2.23 19.93
C MET A 150 7.66 -2.61 21.28
N CYS A 151 8.83 -2.09 21.60
CA CYS A 151 9.34 -2.05 22.96
C CYS A 151 8.78 -0.79 23.61
N ALA A 152 7.61 -0.89 24.24
CA ALA A 152 7.05 0.21 25.00
C ALA A 152 8.01 0.58 26.13
N GLU A 153 8.74 1.68 25.98
CA GLU A 153 9.23 2.40 27.15
C GLU A 153 7.97 2.87 27.90
N ALA A 154 7.80 2.36 29.12
CA ALA A 154 6.74 2.81 29.97
C ALA A 154 6.94 4.33 30.16
N HIS A 155 6.09 5.13 29.54
CA HIS A 155 6.03 6.56 29.83
C HIS A 155 5.37 6.74 31.20
N PRO A 156 6.11 7.11 32.24
CA PRO A 156 5.61 7.09 33.63
C PRO A 156 4.60 8.19 33.96
N ASN A 157 4.22 9.04 33.00
CA ASN A 157 3.49 10.27 33.30
C ASN A 157 2.25 10.51 32.40
N LYS A 158 1.48 9.46 32.10
CA LYS A 158 0.13 9.70 31.58
C LYS A 158 -0.85 9.76 32.74
N GLU A 159 -1.40 10.95 33.02
CA GLU A 159 -2.55 11.06 33.91
C GLU A 159 -3.73 10.30 33.30
N VAL A 160 -4.21 9.28 34.04
CA VAL A 160 -5.47 8.61 33.71
C VAL A 160 -6.58 9.48 34.25
N LEU A 161 -7.27 10.21 33.37
CA LEU A 161 -8.49 10.91 33.74
C LEU A 161 -9.60 9.87 33.90
N THR A 162 -9.99 9.64 35.17
CA THR A 162 -11.21 8.88 35.53
C THR A 162 -12.40 9.85 35.53
N TYR A 163 -13.37 9.60 34.67
CA TYR A 163 -14.68 10.26 34.69
C TYR A 163 -15.64 9.52 35.61
#